data_fdbb81dd4e1ecde1d23a2686b31f750a
#
_entry.id   fdbb81dd4e1ecde1d23a2686b31f750a
#
_cell.length_a   1.000
_cell.length_b   1.000
_cell.length_c   1.000
_cell.angle_alpha   90.00
_cell.angle_beta   90.00
_cell.angle_gamma   90.00
#
_symmetry.space_group_name_H-M   'P 1'
#
loop_
_entity.id
_entity.type
_entity.pdbx_description
1 polymer ?
#
loop_
_entity_poly.entity_id
_entity_poly.type
_entity_poly.pdbx_seq_one_letter_code
_entity_poly.pdbx_strand_id
1 'polypeptide(L)'
;IENKVRKSDIATREDFYVVSLSTKNIIYKGMLSSLQLRGYFPDLTNPYFTSGIALVHSRFSTNTFPTWGLAQPFRLLAHNGEINTIRGNRGWMEARESVLSSPVLGDIREIRPIIQPGMSDSASLDNVLEFLVMSGLSLPHAMAMLVPESFNEKNPISEDLKAFYEYHSILMEPWDGPAALLFSDGRFAGGMLDRNGLRPARYLITHNDMMVVASEVGVMDFEPGDIKEKGRLQPGKILLVDTEKGEIYYDGELKKQLAEAKPYRSWLATNRIELDELKSGRKVAHTVPDYERMLRTFGYSKEDVERLIVPMCTTGAEPINSMGNDTPLAVLSDKPQLLYNYFRQQFAQVTNPPIDPIREELVMSLTEYIGAVGMNILTPSESHCKMVRLNHPILSNAQLDILCNIRYKGFKTVKLPLLFEVEKGRAGLQEALTALCKQAEESVSEGVNYIVLSDRDVDATHAAIPSLLAVSAVHHHLISVGKRVQTALVVESGEIREVMHAALLLGFGASALNPYICLLYTSPSPRDRTR
;
A
#
# COMPACT_ATOMS: atom_id res chain seq x y z
N ILE A 1 26.43 5.44 4.05
CA ILE A 1 27.40 4.87 5.00
C ILE A 1 26.87 3.51 5.48
N GLU A 2 25.69 3.42 6.10
CA GLU A 2 25.13 2.17 6.66
C GLU A 2 25.12 1.02 5.64
N ASN A 3 24.63 1.25 4.43
CA ASN A 3 24.60 0.24 3.39
C ASN A 3 26.01 -0.24 2.95
N LYS A 4 26.98 0.66 2.95
CA LYS A 4 28.38 0.27 2.67
C LYS A 4 28.96 -0.60 3.80
N VAL A 5 28.66 -0.26 5.06
CA VAL A 5 29.06 -1.06 6.22
C VAL A 5 28.39 -2.43 6.22
N ARG A 6 27.08 -2.50 6.00
CA ARG A 6 26.31 -3.75 5.94
C ARG A 6 26.79 -4.71 4.82
N LYS A 7 27.26 -4.15 3.71
CA LYS A 7 27.83 -4.93 2.58
C LYS A 7 29.31 -5.28 2.75
N SER A 8 29.96 -4.84 3.83
CA SER A 8 31.36 -5.13 4.13
C SER A 8 31.51 -6.43 4.93
N ASP A 9 32.76 -6.87 5.11
CA ASP A 9 33.11 -8.07 5.88
C ASP A 9 33.27 -7.81 7.40
N ILE A 10 32.83 -6.65 7.89
CA ILE A 10 32.91 -6.30 9.32
C ILE A 10 31.97 -7.22 10.10
N ALA A 11 32.49 -7.92 11.11
CA ALA A 11 31.74 -8.93 11.88
C ALA A 11 30.50 -8.36 12.59
N THR A 12 30.56 -7.12 13.06
CA THR A 12 29.48 -6.42 13.78
C THR A 12 28.68 -5.45 12.91
N ARG A 13 28.73 -5.62 11.60
CA ARG A 13 28.07 -4.74 10.60
C ARG A 13 26.58 -4.56 10.82
N GLU A 14 25.89 -5.56 11.36
CA GLU A 14 24.45 -5.51 11.63
C GLU A 14 24.10 -4.59 12.81
N ASP A 15 25.04 -4.35 13.72
CA ASP A 15 24.88 -3.46 14.88
C ASP A 15 25.19 -2.00 14.56
N PHE A 16 25.70 -1.74 13.36
CA PHE A 16 26.07 -0.39 12.94
C PHE A 16 24.83 0.43 12.55
N TYR A 17 24.60 1.50 13.27
CA TYR A 17 23.49 2.41 13.01
C TYR A 17 23.93 3.87 13.20
N VAL A 18 23.66 4.73 12.22
CA VAL A 18 23.91 6.17 12.27
C VAL A 18 22.68 6.86 12.85
N VAL A 19 22.75 7.33 14.08
CA VAL A 19 21.61 7.95 14.78
C VAL A 19 21.16 9.22 14.08
N SER A 20 22.11 10.12 13.79
CA SER A 20 21.88 11.32 12.99
C SER A 20 23.18 11.76 12.32
N LEU A 21 23.05 12.31 11.11
CA LEU A 21 24.14 12.94 10.39
C LEU A 21 23.56 14.17 9.68
N SER A 22 23.35 15.23 10.44
CA SER A 22 22.67 16.45 10.01
C SER A 22 23.38 17.68 10.55
N THR A 23 23.31 18.77 9.83
CA THR A 23 23.77 20.10 10.31
C THR A 23 22.66 20.89 11.01
N LYS A 24 21.44 20.34 11.05
CA LYS A 24 20.25 21.05 11.55
C LYS A 24 19.65 20.43 12.82
N ASN A 25 19.84 19.14 13.04
CA ASN A 25 19.30 18.44 14.21
C ASN A 25 20.30 17.45 14.81
N ILE A 26 20.14 17.18 16.09
CA ILE A 26 20.87 16.15 16.84
C ILE A 26 19.84 15.21 17.47
N ILE A 27 20.10 13.91 17.41
CA ILE A 27 19.23 12.89 18.00
C ILE A 27 19.97 12.20 19.15
N TYR A 28 19.36 12.24 20.33
CA TYR A 28 19.79 11.52 21.52
C TYR A 28 18.84 10.37 21.77
N LYS A 29 19.32 9.14 21.67
CA LYS A 29 18.49 7.96 21.90
C LYS A 29 19.26 6.75 22.39
N GLY A 30 18.54 5.81 22.96
CA GLY A 30 19.08 4.56 23.45
C GLY A 30 18.03 3.77 24.22
N MET A 31 18.43 2.64 24.77
CA MET A 31 17.60 1.85 25.69
C MET A 31 17.72 2.43 27.12
N LEU A 32 17.22 3.64 27.30
CA LEU A 32 17.35 4.45 28.51
C LEU A 32 15.96 4.80 29.04
N SER A 33 15.83 4.84 30.37
CA SER A 33 14.69 5.51 30.99
C SER A 33 14.82 7.03 30.88
N SER A 34 13.70 7.76 31.03
CA SER A 34 13.69 9.23 30.96
C SER A 34 14.63 9.87 31.99
N LEU A 35 14.79 9.25 33.16
CA LEU A 35 15.69 9.72 34.25
C LEU A 35 17.18 9.54 33.90
N GLN A 36 17.51 8.52 33.13
CA GLN A 36 18.89 8.22 32.71
C GLN A 36 19.37 9.12 31.58
N LEU A 37 18.45 9.68 30.78
CA LEU A 37 18.77 10.40 29.55
C LEU A 37 19.74 11.56 29.78
N ARG A 38 19.45 12.41 30.77
CA ARG A 38 20.30 13.57 31.11
C ARG A 38 21.67 13.18 31.65
N GLY A 39 21.73 12.10 32.42
CA GLY A 39 23.00 11.59 32.96
C GLY A 39 23.88 10.95 31.89
N TYR A 40 23.25 10.32 30.87
CA TYR A 40 23.96 9.68 29.79
C TYR A 40 24.42 10.67 28.72
N PHE A 41 23.62 11.71 28.44
CA PHE A 41 23.91 12.78 27.47
C PHE A 41 24.10 14.13 28.20
N PRO A 42 25.33 14.46 28.65
CA PRO A 42 25.61 15.68 29.43
C PRO A 42 25.25 16.98 28.69
N ASP A 43 25.26 16.96 27.36
CA ASP A 43 24.87 18.10 26.51
C ASP A 43 23.48 18.64 26.88
N LEU A 44 22.54 17.75 27.26
CA LEU A 44 21.17 18.12 27.66
C LEU A 44 21.10 18.93 28.98
N THR A 45 22.20 19.02 29.72
CA THR A 45 22.32 19.83 30.93
C THR A 45 23.18 21.07 30.74
N ASN A 46 23.79 21.22 29.56
CA ASN A 46 24.63 22.37 29.25
C ASN A 46 23.76 23.62 29.04
N PRO A 47 23.97 24.72 29.81
CA PRO A 47 23.17 25.93 29.68
C PRO A 47 23.31 26.64 28.33
N TYR A 48 24.36 26.34 27.58
CA TYR A 48 24.57 26.87 26.22
C TYR A 48 23.90 26.01 25.13
N PHE A 49 23.38 24.85 25.49
CA PHE A 49 22.65 23.99 24.57
C PHE A 49 21.19 24.44 24.50
N THR A 50 20.88 25.21 23.48
CA THR A 50 19.53 25.73 23.21
C THR A 50 18.96 25.14 21.92
N SER A 51 17.66 24.87 21.89
CA SER A 51 16.97 24.36 20.70
C SER A 51 15.60 25.01 20.56
N GLY A 52 15.23 25.38 19.34
CA GLY A 52 13.87 25.82 19.01
C GLY A 52 12.87 24.67 18.82
N ILE A 53 13.34 23.42 18.70
CA ILE A 53 12.50 22.24 18.49
C ILE A 53 12.96 21.13 19.45
N ALA A 54 12.00 20.46 20.09
CA ALA A 54 12.24 19.23 20.84
C ALA A 54 11.18 18.18 20.43
N LEU A 55 11.62 17.10 19.78
CA LEU A 55 10.79 15.94 19.45
C LEU A 55 11.14 14.80 20.42
N VAL A 56 10.18 14.34 21.21
CA VAL A 56 10.40 13.40 22.32
C VAL A 56 9.50 12.18 22.18
N HIS A 57 10.07 10.99 22.40
CA HIS A 57 9.32 9.74 22.45
C HIS A 57 9.91 8.79 23.51
N SER A 58 9.07 8.11 24.27
CA SER A 58 9.51 7.29 25.41
C SER A 58 9.36 5.78 25.22
N ARG A 59 8.82 5.31 24.11
CA ARG A 59 8.50 3.89 23.90
C ARG A 59 9.02 3.37 22.56
N PHE A 60 9.21 2.03 22.49
CA PHE A 60 9.49 1.29 21.28
C PHE A 60 8.19 0.86 20.59
N SER A 61 8.29 0.47 19.32
CA SER A 61 7.22 -0.27 18.63
C SER A 61 7.00 -1.61 19.33
N THR A 62 5.73 -2.02 19.49
CA THR A 62 5.37 -3.26 20.20
C THR A 62 5.63 -4.53 19.39
N ASN A 63 5.79 -4.41 18.07
CA ASN A 63 5.87 -5.55 17.14
C ASN A 63 7.29 -5.98 16.77
N THR A 64 8.31 -5.37 17.38
CA THR A 64 9.71 -5.71 17.13
C THR A 64 10.45 -5.90 18.43
N PHE A 65 11.49 -6.76 18.41
CA PHE A 65 12.40 -6.88 19.53
C PHE A 65 13.13 -5.54 19.73
N PRO A 66 13.12 -4.95 20.94
CA PRO A 66 13.71 -3.65 21.16
C PRO A 66 15.23 -3.71 21.01
N THR A 67 15.75 -2.83 20.19
CA THR A 67 17.19 -2.56 20.04
C THR A 67 17.43 -1.07 20.15
N TRP A 68 18.64 -0.65 20.48
CA TRP A 68 18.94 0.77 20.63
C TRP A 68 18.68 1.58 19.34
N GLY A 69 18.93 0.99 18.16
CA GLY A 69 18.67 1.60 16.86
C GLY A 69 17.19 1.81 16.58
N LEU A 70 16.31 0.98 17.19
CA LEU A 70 14.85 1.10 17.08
C LEU A 70 14.21 1.99 18.14
N ALA A 71 15.01 2.56 19.07
CA ALA A 71 14.51 3.61 19.95
C ALA A 71 14.06 4.84 19.14
N GLN A 72 12.98 5.47 19.58
CA GLN A 72 12.50 6.70 18.96
C GLN A 72 13.00 7.94 19.74
N PRO A 73 13.03 9.12 19.13
CA PRO A 73 12.67 9.42 17.74
C PRO A 73 13.65 8.84 16.71
N PHE A 74 13.18 8.67 15.49
CA PHE A 74 14.02 8.37 14.33
C PHE A 74 14.62 9.66 13.74
N ARG A 75 15.15 9.61 12.49
CA ARG A 75 15.85 10.78 11.92
C ARG A 75 14.93 11.96 11.64
N LEU A 76 13.71 11.69 11.21
CA LEU A 76 12.71 12.70 10.88
C LEU A 76 11.40 12.51 11.66
N LEU A 77 11.16 11.32 12.21
CA LEU A 77 9.84 10.88 12.68
C LEU A 77 9.84 10.37 14.11
N ALA A 78 8.78 10.66 14.84
CA ALA A 78 8.35 9.92 16.04
C ALA A 78 6.89 9.46 15.83
N HIS A 79 6.63 8.18 16.07
CA HIS A 79 5.36 7.53 15.77
C HIS A 79 4.79 6.81 17.00
N ASN A 80 3.57 7.16 17.37
CA ASN A 80 2.78 6.43 18.34
C ASN A 80 1.63 5.72 17.63
N GLY A 81 1.76 4.42 17.40
CA GLY A 81 0.77 3.59 16.72
C GLY A 81 1.37 2.38 16.03
N GLU A 82 0.71 1.94 14.98
CA GLU A 82 1.11 0.80 14.15
C GLU A 82 0.72 1.05 12.68
N ILE A 83 1.63 0.79 11.76
CA ILE A 83 1.33 0.77 10.32
C ILE A 83 0.92 -0.64 9.94
N ASN A 84 -0.37 -0.85 9.75
CA ASN A 84 -0.94 -2.17 9.48
C ASN A 84 -0.63 -2.66 8.05
N THR A 85 -0.43 -1.75 7.10
CA THR A 85 -0.14 -2.04 5.69
C THR A 85 1.34 -2.30 5.43
N ILE A 86 2.17 -2.38 6.45
CA ILE A 86 3.65 -2.40 6.38
C ILE A 86 4.24 -3.43 5.42
N ARG A 87 3.67 -4.65 5.31
CA ARG A 87 4.20 -5.68 4.39
C ARG A 87 4.06 -5.24 2.93
N GLY A 88 2.90 -4.74 2.55
CA GLY A 88 2.64 -4.21 1.21
C GLY A 88 3.53 -3.00 0.92
N ASN A 89 3.63 -2.05 1.85
CA ASN A 89 4.47 -0.87 1.70
C ASN A 89 5.95 -1.22 1.46
N ARG A 90 6.49 -2.19 2.21
CA ARG A 90 7.87 -2.67 2.02
C ARG A 90 8.05 -3.34 0.66
N GLY A 91 7.16 -4.28 0.31
CA GLY A 91 7.24 -5.01 -0.95
C GLY A 91 7.13 -4.11 -2.18
N TRP A 92 6.23 -3.13 -2.15
CA TRP A 92 6.10 -2.17 -3.23
C TRP A 92 7.25 -1.17 -3.27
N MET A 93 7.82 -0.78 -2.13
CA MET A 93 9.01 0.05 -2.11
C MET A 93 10.21 -0.68 -2.74
N GLU A 94 10.44 -1.95 -2.40
CA GLU A 94 11.45 -2.80 -3.02
C GLU A 94 11.22 -2.94 -4.54
N ALA A 95 9.98 -3.19 -4.96
CA ALA A 95 9.63 -3.34 -6.37
C ALA A 95 9.96 -2.10 -7.21
N ARG A 96 9.78 -0.89 -6.64
CA ARG A 96 10.06 0.36 -7.36
C ARG A 96 11.50 0.85 -7.27
N GLU A 97 12.34 0.30 -6.40
CA GLU A 97 13.75 0.70 -6.29
C GLU A 97 14.50 0.64 -7.63
N SER A 98 14.11 -0.28 -8.51
CA SER A 98 14.75 -0.49 -9.82
C SER A 98 14.61 0.69 -10.78
N VAL A 99 13.54 1.48 -10.65
CA VAL A 99 13.20 2.60 -11.53
C VAL A 99 13.48 3.98 -10.90
N LEU A 100 13.94 4.01 -9.65
CA LEU A 100 14.25 5.25 -8.97
C LEU A 100 15.57 5.86 -9.48
N SER A 101 15.54 7.17 -9.67
CA SER A 101 16.72 7.98 -9.94
C SER A 101 16.58 9.35 -9.30
N SER A 102 17.66 9.90 -8.78
CA SER A 102 17.68 11.21 -8.14
C SER A 102 18.93 11.98 -8.56
N PRO A 103 18.79 13.18 -9.12
CA PRO A 103 19.94 14.02 -9.42
C PRO A 103 20.64 14.52 -8.14
N VAL A 104 19.94 14.53 -7.01
CA VAL A 104 20.46 15.00 -5.71
C VAL A 104 21.25 13.91 -5.01
N LEU A 105 20.73 12.65 -5.01
CA LEU A 105 21.34 11.53 -4.29
C LEU A 105 22.39 10.76 -5.11
N GLY A 106 22.51 11.04 -6.40
CA GLY A 106 23.43 10.32 -7.28
C GLY A 106 22.96 8.89 -7.57
N ASP A 107 23.86 7.90 -7.48
CA ASP A 107 23.53 6.52 -7.79
C ASP A 107 22.70 5.86 -6.67
N ILE A 108 21.40 5.72 -6.92
CA ILE A 108 20.45 5.10 -5.99
C ILE A 108 20.84 3.65 -5.63
N ARG A 109 21.57 2.94 -6.48
CA ARG A 109 22.02 1.58 -6.20
C ARG A 109 22.94 1.48 -4.98
N GLU A 110 23.65 2.55 -4.64
CA GLU A 110 24.51 2.60 -3.44
C GLU A 110 23.71 2.64 -2.13
N ILE A 111 22.47 3.15 -2.17
CA ILE A 111 21.62 3.29 -0.98
C ILE A 111 20.53 2.21 -0.86
N ARG A 112 20.50 1.25 -1.79
CA ARG A 112 19.58 0.11 -1.70
C ARG A 112 20.07 -0.94 -0.70
N PRO A 113 19.14 -1.58 0.03
CA PRO A 113 17.71 -1.30 0.08
C PRO A 113 17.41 0.01 0.81
N ILE A 114 16.37 0.73 0.37
CA ILE A 114 15.94 1.99 1.01
C ILE A 114 15.39 1.69 2.40
N ILE A 115 14.49 0.71 2.51
CA ILE A 115 14.04 0.21 3.80
C ILE A 115 15.01 -0.86 4.28
N GLN A 116 15.68 -0.59 5.39
CA GLN A 116 16.67 -1.51 5.93
C GLN A 116 16.00 -2.79 6.48
N PRO A 117 16.63 -3.98 6.32
CA PRO A 117 16.13 -5.21 6.91
C PRO A 117 16.01 -5.12 8.44
N GLY A 118 15.00 -5.79 9.00
CA GLY A 118 14.80 -5.85 10.46
C GLY A 118 14.25 -4.59 11.11
N MET A 119 13.92 -3.55 10.33
CA MET A 119 13.31 -2.33 10.86
C MET A 119 11.90 -2.57 11.39
N SER A 120 11.48 -1.77 12.38
CA SER A 120 10.07 -1.68 12.79
C SER A 120 9.23 -1.02 11.68
N ASP A 121 7.90 -1.02 11.84
CA ASP A 121 7.00 -0.27 10.98
C ASP A 121 7.35 1.22 10.94
N SER A 122 7.52 1.82 12.10
CA SER A 122 7.89 3.24 12.27
C SER A 122 9.25 3.57 11.66
N ALA A 123 10.25 2.69 11.86
CA ALA A 123 11.58 2.87 11.27
C ALA A 123 11.57 2.71 9.75
N SER A 124 10.72 1.83 9.23
CA SER A 124 10.53 1.67 7.78
C SER A 124 9.90 2.91 7.16
N LEU A 125 8.90 3.50 7.83
CA LEU A 125 8.29 4.77 7.42
C LEU A 125 9.32 5.91 7.43
N ASP A 126 10.14 6.00 8.49
CA ASP A 126 11.22 6.99 8.59
C ASP A 126 12.25 6.85 7.46
N ASN A 127 12.63 5.62 7.08
CA ASN A 127 13.56 5.39 5.97
C ASN A 127 13.00 5.91 4.64
N VAL A 128 11.71 5.69 4.36
CA VAL A 128 11.07 6.19 3.15
C VAL A 128 10.90 7.71 3.21
N LEU A 129 10.50 8.24 4.35
CA LEU A 129 10.37 9.69 4.57
C LEU A 129 11.73 10.40 4.38
N GLU A 130 12.80 9.87 4.99
CA GLU A 130 14.16 10.37 4.81
C GLU A 130 14.56 10.35 3.33
N PHE A 131 14.33 9.23 2.65
CA PHE A 131 14.63 9.10 1.23
C PHE A 131 13.91 10.15 0.37
N LEU A 132 12.61 10.35 0.58
CA LEU A 132 11.81 11.33 -0.17
C LEU A 132 12.30 12.76 0.09
N VAL A 133 12.55 13.12 1.36
CA VAL A 133 13.00 14.46 1.74
C VAL A 133 14.41 14.71 1.22
N MET A 134 15.33 13.76 1.36
CA MET A 134 16.70 13.90 0.84
C MET A 134 16.75 13.90 -0.69
N SER A 135 15.73 13.39 -1.35
CA SER A 135 15.57 13.48 -2.81
C SER A 135 15.01 14.82 -3.29
N GLY A 136 14.62 15.71 -2.36
CA GLY A 136 14.19 17.09 -2.67
C GLY A 136 12.69 17.36 -2.49
N LEU A 137 11.88 16.38 -2.03
CA LEU A 137 10.51 16.66 -1.62
C LEU A 137 10.51 17.46 -0.29
N SER A 138 9.59 18.41 -0.15
CA SER A 138 9.41 19.05 1.15
C SER A 138 8.81 18.05 2.16
N LEU A 139 9.18 18.18 3.43
CA LEU A 139 8.70 17.31 4.50
C LEU A 139 7.17 17.20 4.54
N PRO A 140 6.37 18.30 4.50
CA PRO A 140 4.92 18.21 4.48
C PRO A 140 4.37 17.54 3.20
N HIS A 141 5.02 17.69 2.05
CA HIS A 141 4.63 16.99 0.82
C HIS A 141 4.80 15.48 0.97
N ALA A 142 5.97 15.05 1.42
CA ALA A 142 6.26 13.64 1.63
C ALA A 142 5.28 13.02 2.65
N MET A 143 4.97 13.71 3.74
CA MET A 143 3.99 13.26 4.73
C MET A 143 2.58 13.14 4.14
N ALA A 144 2.10 14.14 3.39
CA ALA A 144 0.78 14.10 2.76
C ALA A 144 0.67 13.00 1.68
N MET A 145 1.78 12.67 1.01
CA MET A 145 1.86 11.58 0.04
C MET A 145 1.79 10.21 0.71
N LEU A 146 2.53 10.02 1.83
CA LEU A 146 2.61 8.75 2.55
C LEU A 146 1.34 8.45 3.35
N VAL A 147 0.72 9.49 3.93
CA VAL A 147 -0.46 9.37 4.80
C VAL A 147 -1.58 10.27 4.26
N PRO A 148 -2.25 9.86 3.17
CA PRO A 148 -3.29 10.68 2.54
C PRO A 148 -4.53 10.81 3.42
N GLU A 149 -5.22 11.95 3.33
CA GLU A 149 -6.51 12.20 3.94
C GLU A 149 -7.63 11.41 3.22
N SER A 150 -8.62 10.97 3.99
CA SER A 150 -9.84 10.38 3.45
C SER A 150 -10.89 11.44 3.11
N PHE A 151 -11.57 11.25 2.00
CA PHE A 151 -12.63 12.16 1.56
C PHE A 151 -13.74 11.41 0.80
N ASN A 152 -14.96 11.92 0.90
CA ASN A 152 -16.12 11.48 0.13
C ASN A 152 -17.13 12.63 -0.02
N GLU A 153 -18.33 12.35 -0.48
CA GLU A 153 -19.39 13.36 -0.63
C GLU A 153 -19.80 14.02 0.70
N LYS A 154 -19.74 13.27 1.82
CA LYS A 154 -20.09 13.78 3.16
C LYS A 154 -18.93 14.54 3.81
N ASN A 155 -17.70 14.26 3.37
CA ASN A 155 -16.49 14.95 3.83
C ASN A 155 -15.70 15.46 2.61
N PRO A 156 -16.22 16.51 1.93
CA PRO A 156 -15.64 17.00 0.69
C PRO A 156 -14.34 17.76 0.92
N ILE A 157 -13.43 17.64 -0.03
CA ILE A 157 -12.22 18.45 -0.16
C ILE A 157 -12.23 19.14 -1.53
N SER A 158 -11.35 20.12 -1.75
CA SER A 158 -11.26 20.80 -3.05
C SER A 158 -10.88 19.85 -4.18
N GLU A 159 -11.32 20.15 -5.41
CA GLU A 159 -10.99 19.32 -6.58
C GLU A 159 -9.49 19.26 -6.86
N ASP A 160 -8.75 20.31 -6.57
CA ASP A 160 -7.28 20.33 -6.74
C ASP A 160 -6.62 19.44 -5.70
N LEU A 161 -7.12 19.41 -4.46
CA LEU A 161 -6.61 18.51 -3.42
C LEU A 161 -6.98 17.04 -3.69
N LYS A 162 -8.16 16.76 -4.24
CA LYS A 162 -8.51 15.42 -4.74
C LYS A 162 -7.52 14.97 -5.81
N ALA A 163 -7.23 15.85 -6.77
CA ALA A 163 -6.29 15.55 -7.84
C ALA A 163 -4.86 15.33 -7.32
N PHE A 164 -4.43 16.06 -6.29
CA PHE A 164 -3.16 15.82 -5.61
C PHE A 164 -3.11 14.42 -5.01
N TYR A 165 -4.11 14.03 -4.22
CA TYR A 165 -4.14 12.70 -3.60
C TYR A 165 -4.28 11.58 -4.63
N GLU A 166 -5.11 11.76 -5.65
CA GLU A 166 -5.25 10.79 -6.73
C GLU A 166 -3.95 10.58 -7.50
N TYR A 167 -3.25 11.66 -7.85
CA TYR A 167 -1.94 11.58 -8.50
C TYR A 167 -0.92 10.80 -7.66
N HIS A 168 -0.86 11.09 -6.36
CA HIS A 168 0.10 10.43 -5.48
C HIS A 168 -0.28 8.98 -5.17
N SER A 169 -1.56 8.62 -5.16
CA SER A 169 -2.02 7.22 -5.01
C SER A 169 -1.64 6.32 -6.20
N ILE A 170 -1.45 6.90 -7.39
CA ILE A 170 -0.88 6.19 -8.55
C ILE A 170 0.60 5.80 -8.30
N LEU A 171 1.32 6.61 -7.54
CA LEU A 171 2.76 6.49 -7.35
C LEU A 171 3.17 5.71 -6.09
N MET A 172 2.37 5.83 -5.04
CA MET A 172 2.71 5.32 -3.70
C MET A 172 1.46 4.80 -2.99
N GLU A 173 1.56 3.60 -2.47
CA GLU A 173 0.54 3.02 -1.60
C GLU A 173 0.48 3.80 -0.28
N PRO A 174 -0.73 4.05 0.27
CA PRO A 174 -0.86 4.71 1.55
C PRO A 174 -0.24 3.86 2.67
N TRP A 175 0.44 4.54 3.59
CA TRP A 175 0.92 3.95 4.83
C TRP A 175 -0.19 4.12 5.87
N ASP A 176 -0.90 3.06 6.16
CA ASP A 176 -2.14 3.11 6.94
C ASP A 176 -2.10 2.23 8.20
N GLY A 177 -2.81 2.71 9.21
CA GLY A 177 -2.93 2.10 10.52
C GLY A 177 -3.13 3.19 11.58
N PRO A 178 -3.41 2.82 12.85
CA PRO A 178 -3.55 3.79 13.93
C PRO A 178 -2.25 4.57 14.13
N ALA A 179 -2.20 5.86 13.80
CA ALA A 179 -0.97 6.63 13.85
C ALA A 179 -1.16 8.07 14.36
N ALA A 180 -0.34 8.42 15.35
CA ALA A 180 -0.02 9.82 15.67
C ALA A 180 1.45 10.03 15.30
N LEU A 181 1.67 10.88 14.32
CA LEU A 181 2.97 11.12 13.70
C LEU A 181 3.43 12.53 14.06
N LEU A 182 4.58 12.64 14.70
CA LEU A 182 5.30 13.90 14.88
C LEU A 182 6.60 13.84 14.09
N PHE A 183 6.94 14.92 13.40
CA PHE A 183 8.07 14.92 12.47
C PHE A 183 8.80 16.27 12.44
N SER A 184 10.09 16.23 12.13
CA SER A 184 10.92 17.43 11.99
C SER A 184 12.12 17.17 11.10
N ASP A 185 12.49 18.18 10.29
CA ASP A 185 13.74 18.21 9.51
C ASP A 185 14.77 19.22 10.09
N GLY A 186 14.50 19.76 11.29
CA GLY A 186 15.32 20.76 11.95
C GLY A 186 14.92 22.22 11.65
N ARG A 187 14.07 22.45 10.64
CA ARG A 187 13.40 23.73 10.38
C ARG A 187 11.90 23.62 10.65
N PHE A 188 11.28 22.66 10.01
CA PHE A 188 9.87 22.37 10.21
C PHE A 188 9.70 21.42 11.37
N ALA A 189 8.69 21.67 12.20
CA ALA A 189 8.16 20.72 13.16
C ALA A 189 6.66 20.55 12.91
N GLY A 190 6.18 19.33 12.83
CA GLY A 190 4.79 19.08 12.50
C GLY A 190 4.20 17.87 13.19
N GLY A 191 2.87 17.79 13.12
CA GLY A 191 2.12 16.64 13.61
C GLY A 191 0.94 16.34 12.69
N MET A 192 0.63 15.05 12.54
CA MET A 192 -0.56 14.60 11.84
C MET A 192 -1.08 13.28 12.41
N LEU A 193 -2.35 13.01 12.17
CA LEU A 193 -2.97 11.72 12.46
C LEU A 193 -3.19 10.93 11.18
N ASP A 194 -3.34 9.62 11.34
CA ASP A 194 -3.83 8.74 10.27
C ASP A 194 -5.21 9.17 9.77
N ARG A 195 -5.61 8.67 8.59
CA ARG A 195 -6.88 9.03 7.95
C ARG A 195 -8.12 8.71 8.80
N ASN A 196 -8.01 7.73 9.72
CA ASN A 196 -9.09 7.31 10.62
C ASN A 196 -9.11 8.10 11.92
N GLY A 197 -7.98 8.68 12.32
CA GLY A 197 -7.82 9.39 13.58
C GLY A 197 -7.99 8.47 14.79
N LEU A 198 -7.46 7.24 14.71
CA LEU A 198 -7.58 6.25 15.78
C LEU A 198 -6.68 6.57 16.98
N ARG A 199 -5.61 7.33 16.76
CA ARG A 199 -4.77 7.85 17.82
C ARG A 199 -5.12 9.30 18.13
N PRO A 200 -5.13 9.72 19.42
CA PRO A 200 -5.31 11.11 19.77
C PRO A 200 -4.00 11.90 19.65
N ALA A 201 -4.11 13.18 19.33
CA ALA A 201 -3.07 14.17 19.56
C ALA A 201 -3.69 15.52 19.86
N ARG A 202 -3.14 16.23 20.84
CA ARG A 202 -3.59 17.54 21.27
C ARG A 202 -2.47 18.54 21.15
N TYR A 203 -2.82 19.81 20.93
CA TYR A 203 -1.85 20.88 20.91
C TYR A 203 -2.31 22.05 21.78
N LEU A 204 -1.36 22.81 22.25
CA LEU A 204 -1.57 24.14 22.83
C LEU A 204 -0.49 25.10 22.30
N ILE A 205 -0.85 26.37 22.27
CA ILE A 205 0.02 27.49 21.92
C ILE A 205 -0.09 28.49 23.04
N THR A 206 1.05 28.98 23.51
CA THR A 206 1.12 29.97 24.59
C THR A 206 1.28 31.40 24.04
N HIS A 207 1.04 32.40 24.88
CA HIS A 207 1.24 33.81 24.51
C HIS A 207 2.70 34.19 24.28
N ASN A 208 3.65 33.40 24.75
CA ASN A 208 5.08 33.56 24.50
C ASN A 208 5.60 32.69 23.34
N ASP A 209 4.68 32.31 22.43
CA ASP A 209 4.94 31.58 21.18
C ASP A 209 5.56 30.17 21.35
N MET A 210 5.30 29.51 22.49
CA MET A 210 5.61 28.09 22.65
C MET A 210 4.43 27.26 22.14
N MET A 211 4.72 26.26 21.29
CA MET A 211 3.74 25.25 20.89
C MET A 211 4.11 23.89 21.48
N VAL A 212 3.15 23.20 22.06
CA VAL A 212 3.29 21.81 22.52
C VAL A 212 2.27 20.94 21.81
N VAL A 213 2.73 19.86 21.18
CA VAL A 213 1.87 18.83 20.58
C VAL A 213 2.19 17.51 21.25
N ALA A 214 1.19 16.82 21.77
CA ALA A 214 1.38 15.55 22.47
C ALA A 214 0.18 14.61 22.28
N SER A 215 0.43 13.31 22.40
CA SER A 215 -0.63 12.29 22.40
C SER A 215 -1.59 12.45 23.58
N GLU A 216 -1.15 13.08 24.66
CA GLU A 216 -1.92 13.27 25.91
C GLU A 216 -1.81 14.71 26.40
N VAL A 217 -2.80 15.15 27.17
CA VAL A 217 -2.75 16.42 27.91
C VAL A 217 -1.95 16.26 29.20
N GLY A 218 -1.40 17.36 29.72
CA GLY A 218 -0.68 17.34 31.00
C GLY A 218 0.76 16.83 30.91
N VAL A 219 1.37 16.79 29.73
CA VAL A 219 2.79 16.48 29.56
C VAL A 219 3.69 17.60 30.07
N MET A 220 3.17 18.81 30.15
CA MET A 220 3.75 20.00 30.72
C MET A 220 2.66 20.80 31.42
N ASP A 221 3.00 21.45 32.54
CA ASP A 221 2.11 22.32 33.27
C ASP A 221 2.15 23.74 32.70
N PHE A 222 1.00 24.35 32.52
CA PHE A 222 0.80 25.72 32.05
C PHE A 222 -0.27 26.42 32.87
N GLU A 223 -0.02 27.64 33.27
CA GLU A 223 -1.06 28.45 33.85
C GLU A 223 -2.14 28.78 32.82
N PRO A 224 -3.42 28.73 33.17
CA PRO A 224 -4.51 28.98 32.21
C PRO A 224 -4.38 30.32 31.47
N GLY A 225 -3.82 31.34 32.11
CA GLY A 225 -3.59 32.66 31.50
C GLY A 225 -2.47 32.72 30.48
N ASP A 226 -1.59 31.73 30.45
CA ASP A 226 -0.49 31.67 29.46
C ASP A 226 -0.93 31.04 28.15
N ILE A 227 -2.08 30.36 28.11
CA ILE A 227 -2.56 29.62 26.95
C ILE A 227 -3.32 30.56 26.01
N LYS A 228 -2.76 30.77 24.81
CA LYS A 228 -3.36 31.52 23.72
C LYS A 228 -4.38 30.71 22.94
N GLU A 229 -4.04 29.46 22.62
CA GLU A 229 -4.86 28.53 21.84
C GLU A 229 -4.65 27.09 22.32
N LYS A 230 -5.68 26.28 22.25
CA LYS A 230 -5.60 24.84 22.45
C LYS A 230 -6.54 24.11 21.51
N GLY A 231 -6.12 22.95 21.04
CA GLY A 231 -6.90 22.16 20.11
C GLY A 231 -6.50 20.68 20.07
N ARG A 232 -7.07 20.00 19.10
CA ARG A 232 -6.74 18.62 18.79
C ARG A 232 -6.44 18.48 17.31
N LEU A 233 -5.50 17.62 16.97
CA LEU A 233 -5.35 17.18 15.60
C LEU A 233 -6.57 16.34 15.20
N GLN A 234 -7.01 16.52 13.98
CA GLN A 234 -8.13 15.78 13.42
C GLN A 234 -7.63 14.68 12.47
N PRO A 235 -8.47 13.67 12.14
CA PRO A 235 -8.13 12.61 11.20
C PRO A 235 -7.58 13.15 9.88
N GLY A 236 -6.43 12.66 9.47
CA GLY A 236 -5.77 13.06 8.21
C GLY A 236 -5.30 14.51 8.13
N LYS A 237 -5.46 15.31 9.19
CA LYS A 237 -5.06 16.72 9.20
C LYS A 237 -3.64 16.91 9.69
N ILE A 238 -2.97 17.90 9.11
CA ILE A 238 -1.58 18.25 9.37
C ILE A 238 -1.48 19.63 10.02
N LEU A 239 -0.62 19.75 11.02
CA LEU A 239 -0.23 21.02 11.64
C LEU A 239 1.27 21.16 11.51
N LEU A 240 1.75 22.29 11.02
CA LEU A 240 3.16 22.51 10.74
C LEU A 240 3.62 23.86 11.29
N VAL A 241 4.81 23.89 11.87
CA VAL A 241 5.50 25.10 12.31
C VAL A 241 6.76 25.29 11.47
N ASP A 242 6.96 26.46 10.89
CA ASP A 242 8.22 26.90 10.29
C ASP A 242 8.97 27.76 11.31
N THR A 243 9.98 27.20 11.94
CA THR A 243 10.73 27.88 13.01
C THR A 243 11.66 28.99 12.48
N GLU A 244 12.01 28.99 11.21
CA GLU A 244 12.78 30.08 10.59
C GLU A 244 11.91 31.33 10.37
N LYS A 245 10.64 31.12 10.00
CA LYS A 245 9.69 32.22 9.77
C LYS A 245 8.89 32.61 11.01
N GLY A 246 8.80 31.72 12.00
CA GLY A 246 7.91 31.90 13.15
C GLY A 246 6.43 31.76 12.78
N GLU A 247 6.10 30.97 11.77
CA GLU A 247 4.75 30.81 11.22
C GLU A 247 4.18 29.42 11.51
N ILE A 248 2.87 29.39 11.75
CA ILE A 248 2.10 28.14 11.91
C ILE A 248 1.24 27.97 10.66
N TYR A 249 1.37 26.82 10.00
CA TYR A 249 0.53 26.44 8.88
C TYR A 249 -0.51 25.43 9.33
N TYR A 250 -1.76 25.80 9.23
CA TYR A 250 -2.88 24.91 9.45
C TYR A 250 -3.19 24.10 8.18
N ASP A 251 -3.85 22.97 8.38
CA ASP A 251 -4.12 21.95 7.34
C ASP A 251 -4.58 22.53 5.99
N GLY A 252 -5.62 23.36 6.01
CA GLY A 252 -6.26 23.85 4.78
C GLY A 252 -5.33 24.70 3.92
N GLU A 253 -4.55 25.59 4.55
CA GLU A 253 -3.60 26.44 3.85
C GLU A 253 -2.44 25.63 3.29
N LEU A 254 -1.85 24.76 4.12
CA LEU A 254 -0.74 23.92 3.74
C LEU A 254 -1.12 22.99 2.57
N LYS A 255 -2.23 22.29 2.68
CA LYS A 255 -2.70 21.37 1.62
C LYS A 255 -3.08 22.08 0.34
N LYS A 256 -3.61 23.31 0.42
CA LYS A 256 -3.85 24.16 -0.76
C LYS A 256 -2.53 24.42 -1.50
N GLN A 257 -1.48 24.84 -0.79
CA GLN A 257 -0.16 25.08 -1.39
C GLN A 257 0.39 23.80 -2.06
N LEU A 258 0.23 22.63 -1.44
CA LEU A 258 0.66 21.36 -2.01
C LEU A 258 -0.14 20.98 -3.27
N ALA A 259 -1.45 21.18 -3.26
CA ALA A 259 -2.32 20.85 -4.38
C ALA A 259 -2.08 21.75 -5.60
N GLU A 260 -1.74 23.02 -5.38
CA GLU A 260 -1.46 24.01 -6.43
C GLU A 260 0.00 23.97 -6.93
N ALA A 261 0.89 23.18 -6.30
CA ALA A 261 2.31 23.11 -6.66
C ALA A 261 2.57 22.56 -8.07
N LYS A 262 1.66 21.74 -8.60
CA LYS A 262 1.69 21.19 -9.96
C LYS A 262 0.26 21.10 -10.51
N PRO A 263 0.07 21.05 -11.83
CA PRO A 263 -1.25 21.01 -12.44
C PRO A 263 -1.84 19.57 -12.45
N TYR A 264 -1.89 18.91 -11.30
CA TYR A 264 -2.34 17.52 -11.14
C TYR A 264 -3.70 17.27 -11.78
N ARG A 265 -4.66 18.19 -11.59
CA ARG A 265 -6.01 18.08 -12.16
C ARG A 265 -6.00 18.03 -13.68
N SER A 266 -5.20 18.87 -14.32
CA SER A 266 -5.04 18.88 -15.79
C SER A 266 -4.37 17.59 -16.27
N TRP A 267 -3.33 17.12 -15.57
CA TRP A 267 -2.65 15.88 -15.90
C TRP A 267 -3.57 14.66 -15.86
N LEU A 268 -4.36 14.54 -14.79
CA LEU A 268 -5.34 13.45 -14.63
C LEU A 268 -6.45 13.55 -15.70
N ALA A 269 -7.04 14.73 -15.90
CA ALA A 269 -8.11 14.92 -16.88
C ALA A 269 -7.68 14.58 -18.31
N THR A 270 -6.41 14.82 -18.66
CA THR A 270 -5.89 14.56 -20.01
C THR A 270 -5.49 13.09 -20.19
N ASN A 271 -4.95 12.44 -19.17
CA ASN A 271 -4.24 11.16 -19.33
C ASN A 271 -4.95 9.94 -18.73
N ARG A 272 -5.69 10.10 -17.65
CA ARG A 272 -6.44 9.02 -17.00
C ARG A 272 -7.56 8.50 -17.90
N ILE A 273 -7.83 7.21 -17.81
CA ILE A 273 -8.88 6.53 -18.55
C ILE A 273 -9.79 5.83 -17.56
N GLU A 274 -11.09 6.07 -17.64
CA GLU A 274 -12.09 5.29 -16.91
C GLU A 274 -12.41 4.03 -17.74
N LEU A 275 -12.22 2.84 -17.16
CA LEU A 275 -12.50 1.59 -17.87
C LEU A 275 -13.96 1.51 -18.33
N ASP A 276 -14.88 1.98 -17.51
CA ASP A 276 -16.32 1.92 -17.78
C ASP A 276 -16.77 2.86 -18.91
N GLU A 277 -15.96 3.86 -19.28
CA GLU A 277 -16.21 4.74 -20.43
C GLU A 277 -15.79 4.11 -21.75
N LEU A 278 -14.95 3.08 -21.73
CA LEU A 278 -14.52 2.36 -22.91
C LEU A 278 -15.60 1.35 -23.33
N LYS A 279 -15.92 1.32 -24.62
CA LYS A 279 -16.92 0.40 -25.16
C LYS A 279 -16.24 -0.85 -25.71
N SER A 280 -16.76 -2.02 -25.36
CA SER A 280 -16.42 -3.26 -26.06
C SER A 280 -16.97 -3.20 -27.48
N GLY A 281 -16.11 -3.43 -28.47
CA GLY A 281 -16.50 -3.56 -29.88
C GLY A 281 -17.17 -4.90 -30.18
N ARG A 282 -17.30 -5.82 -29.21
CA ARG A 282 -17.79 -7.18 -29.36
C ARG A 282 -18.88 -7.50 -28.36
N LYS A 283 -19.83 -8.35 -28.76
CA LYS A 283 -20.71 -9.02 -27.79
C LYS A 283 -19.91 -10.12 -27.12
N VAL A 284 -19.56 -9.95 -25.87
CA VAL A 284 -18.88 -10.98 -25.07
C VAL A 284 -19.88 -12.08 -24.77
N ALA A 285 -19.58 -13.32 -25.17
CA ALA A 285 -20.40 -14.47 -24.82
C ALA A 285 -20.27 -14.73 -23.31
N HIS A 286 -21.37 -14.70 -22.59
CA HIS A 286 -21.43 -15.01 -21.16
C HIS A 286 -21.53 -16.54 -20.89
N THR A 287 -21.27 -17.38 -21.91
CA THR A 287 -21.36 -18.84 -21.77
C THR A 287 -19.97 -19.44 -21.61
N VAL A 288 -19.83 -20.30 -20.61
CA VAL A 288 -18.70 -21.24 -20.50
C VAL A 288 -19.17 -22.56 -21.08
N PRO A 289 -18.53 -23.08 -22.12
CA PRO A 289 -18.86 -24.40 -22.63
C PRO A 289 -18.68 -25.45 -21.54
N ASP A 290 -19.64 -26.37 -21.41
CA ASP A 290 -19.62 -27.46 -20.44
C ASP A 290 -19.36 -26.97 -18.98
N TYR A 291 -20.26 -26.13 -18.50
CA TYR A 291 -20.17 -25.48 -17.20
C TYR A 291 -20.00 -26.47 -16.03
N GLU A 292 -20.73 -27.59 -16.04
CA GLU A 292 -20.62 -28.61 -15.00
C GLU A 292 -19.23 -29.26 -14.96
N ARG A 293 -18.61 -29.45 -16.11
CA ARG A 293 -17.23 -29.94 -16.18
C ARG A 293 -16.27 -28.93 -15.57
N MET A 294 -16.43 -27.65 -15.89
CA MET A 294 -15.59 -26.59 -15.33
C MET A 294 -15.71 -26.48 -13.81
N LEU A 295 -16.93 -26.58 -13.25
CA LEU A 295 -17.12 -26.62 -11.81
C LEU A 295 -16.32 -27.78 -11.18
N ARG A 296 -16.39 -28.96 -11.77
CA ARG A 296 -15.62 -30.14 -11.28
C ARG A 296 -14.13 -29.95 -11.43
N THR A 297 -13.68 -29.40 -12.55
CA THR A 297 -12.25 -29.13 -12.82
C THR A 297 -11.63 -28.21 -11.78
N PHE A 298 -12.35 -27.16 -11.38
CA PHE A 298 -11.89 -26.19 -10.38
C PHE A 298 -12.34 -26.54 -8.94
N GLY A 299 -12.85 -27.76 -8.73
CA GLY A 299 -13.17 -28.28 -7.39
C GLY A 299 -14.31 -27.53 -6.69
N TYR A 300 -15.30 -27.04 -7.44
CA TYR A 300 -16.52 -26.50 -6.84
C TYR A 300 -17.36 -27.63 -6.27
N SER A 301 -17.68 -27.54 -5.01
CA SER A 301 -18.65 -28.44 -4.35
C SER A 301 -20.09 -27.97 -4.59
N LYS A 302 -21.04 -28.83 -4.36
CA LYS A 302 -22.47 -28.46 -4.36
C LYS A 302 -22.73 -27.39 -3.29
N GLU A 303 -22.05 -27.49 -2.16
CA GLU A 303 -22.17 -26.55 -1.05
C GLU A 303 -21.64 -25.17 -1.42
N ASP A 304 -20.49 -25.06 -2.14
CA ASP A 304 -19.98 -23.79 -2.65
C ASP A 304 -21.02 -23.10 -3.54
N VAL A 305 -21.69 -23.87 -4.41
CA VAL A 305 -22.72 -23.31 -5.29
C VAL A 305 -23.96 -22.87 -4.51
N GLU A 306 -24.54 -23.75 -3.67
CA GLU A 306 -25.82 -23.51 -3.00
C GLU A 306 -25.71 -22.50 -1.84
N ARG A 307 -24.59 -22.50 -1.10
CA ARG A 307 -24.46 -21.71 0.13
C ARG A 307 -23.61 -20.47 -0.02
N LEU A 308 -22.78 -20.38 -1.06
CA LEU A 308 -21.92 -19.23 -1.30
C LEU A 308 -22.35 -18.46 -2.56
N ILE A 309 -22.30 -19.11 -3.73
CA ILE A 309 -22.50 -18.41 -5.01
C ILE A 309 -23.94 -17.98 -5.22
N VAL A 310 -24.91 -18.87 -5.03
CA VAL A 310 -26.34 -18.57 -5.21
C VAL A 310 -26.81 -17.45 -4.27
N PRO A 311 -26.49 -17.44 -2.96
CA PRO A 311 -26.80 -16.31 -2.10
C PRO A 311 -26.18 -14.98 -2.58
N MET A 312 -24.90 -14.97 -2.97
CA MET A 312 -24.27 -13.75 -3.52
C MET A 312 -25.00 -13.24 -4.75
N CYS A 313 -25.44 -14.13 -5.63
CA CYS A 313 -26.21 -13.75 -6.83
C CYS A 313 -27.56 -13.13 -6.51
N THR A 314 -28.22 -13.64 -5.48
CA THR A 314 -29.60 -13.23 -5.15
C THR A 314 -29.67 -12.00 -4.26
N THR A 315 -28.68 -11.81 -3.38
CA THR A 315 -28.66 -10.72 -2.39
C THR A 315 -27.71 -9.60 -2.74
N GLY A 316 -26.73 -9.85 -3.63
CA GLY A 316 -25.64 -8.91 -3.92
C GLY A 316 -24.66 -8.72 -2.75
N ALA A 317 -24.68 -9.61 -1.76
CA ALA A 317 -23.84 -9.56 -0.57
C ALA A 317 -23.25 -10.94 -0.26
N GLU A 318 -22.11 -10.95 0.41
CA GLU A 318 -21.52 -12.19 0.91
C GLU A 318 -22.46 -12.87 1.91
N PRO A 319 -22.64 -14.20 1.84
CA PRO A 319 -23.54 -14.89 2.75
C PRO A 319 -23.02 -14.88 4.19
N ILE A 320 -23.93 -14.72 5.14
CA ILE A 320 -23.59 -14.79 6.57
C ILE A 320 -23.47 -16.25 6.96
N ASN A 321 -22.30 -16.63 7.47
CA ASN A 321 -22.01 -17.96 7.97
C ASN A 321 -21.66 -17.94 9.46
N SER A 322 -21.53 -19.13 10.06
CA SER A 322 -21.03 -19.26 11.43
C SER A 322 -19.58 -18.75 11.50
N MET A 323 -19.25 -18.06 12.59
CA MET A 323 -17.88 -17.64 12.88
C MET A 323 -16.98 -18.80 13.32
N GLY A 324 -17.56 -19.88 13.81
CA GLY A 324 -16.85 -21.11 14.15
C GLY A 324 -16.57 -21.94 12.90
N ASN A 325 -15.36 -22.44 12.78
CA ASN A 325 -14.94 -23.34 11.71
C ASN A 325 -14.10 -24.47 12.29
N ASP A 326 -14.64 -25.68 12.28
CA ASP A 326 -13.98 -26.90 12.75
C ASP A 326 -13.37 -27.73 11.61
N THR A 327 -13.32 -27.17 10.39
CA THR A 327 -12.66 -27.82 9.25
C THR A 327 -11.17 -28.00 9.57
N PRO A 328 -10.63 -29.24 9.44
CA PRO A 328 -9.21 -29.48 9.64
C PRO A 328 -8.33 -28.61 8.74
N LEU A 329 -7.12 -28.32 9.20
CA LEU A 329 -6.14 -27.61 8.38
C LEU A 329 -5.89 -28.36 7.07
N ALA A 330 -5.78 -27.62 5.96
CA ALA A 330 -5.59 -28.20 4.64
C ALA A 330 -4.38 -29.15 4.56
N VAL A 331 -3.32 -28.86 5.31
CA VAL A 331 -2.10 -29.70 5.39
C VAL A 331 -2.35 -31.09 6.00
N LEU A 332 -3.44 -31.27 6.73
CA LEU A 332 -3.84 -32.55 7.33
C LEU A 332 -4.83 -33.33 6.46
N SER A 333 -5.22 -32.81 5.30
CA SER A 333 -6.18 -33.45 4.40
C SER A 333 -5.51 -34.45 3.47
N ASP A 334 -6.09 -35.63 3.33
CA ASP A 334 -5.69 -36.61 2.32
C ASP A 334 -6.29 -36.31 0.92
N LYS A 335 -7.16 -35.30 0.83
CA LYS A 335 -7.77 -34.85 -0.42
C LYS A 335 -7.03 -33.64 -0.97
N PRO A 336 -6.94 -33.49 -2.30
CA PRO A 336 -6.45 -32.25 -2.91
C PRO A 336 -7.21 -31.04 -2.40
N GLN A 337 -6.49 -30.01 -2.00
CA GLN A 337 -7.04 -28.74 -1.52
C GLN A 337 -6.63 -27.62 -2.45
N LEU A 338 -7.47 -26.58 -2.59
CA LEU A 338 -7.08 -25.36 -3.25
C LEU A 338 -5.89 -24.72 -2.50
N LEU A 339 -4.97 -24.12 -3.22
CA LEU A 339 -3.79 -23.50 -2.61
C LEU A 339 -4.17 -22.45 -1.57
N TYR A 340 -5.27 -21.73 -1.76
CA TYR A 340 -5.80 -20.75 -0.81
C TYR A 340 -6.08 -21.32 0.58
N ASN A 341 -6.51 -22.57 0.67
CA ASN A 341 -6.87 -23.21 1.95
C ASN A 341 -5.67 -23.45 2.87
N TYR A 342 -4.44 -23.37 2.35
CA TYR A 342 -3.20 -23.47 3.14
C TYR A 342 -2.82 -22.17 3.84
N PHE A 343 -3.47 -21.05 3.51
CA PHE A 343 -3.21 -19.75 4.12
C PHE A 343 -4.10 -19.52 5.33
N ARG A 344 -3.54 -18.87 6.33
CA ARG A 344 -4.24 -18.45 7.54
C ARG A 344 -3.86 -17.03 7.89
N GLN A 345 -4.79 -16.31 8.44
CA GLN A 345 -4.54 -14.98 8.95
C GLN A 345 -3.55 -15.04 10.13
N GLN A 346 -2.55 -14.18 10.11
CA GLN A 346 -1.48 -14.17 11.13
C GLN A 346 -1.80 -13.27 12.33
N PHE A 347 -2.77 -12.38 12.21
CA PHE A 347 -3.22 -11.55 13.31
C PHE A 347 -4.30 -12.21 14.14
N ALA A 348 -4.39 -11.84 15.42
CA ALA A 348 -5.64 -12.00 16.15
C ALA A 348 -6.70 -11.10 15.48
N GLN A 349 -7.81 -11.69 15.06
CA GLN A 349 -8.97 -10.93 14.61
C GLN A 349 -9.78 -10.48 15.81
N VAL A 350 -10.11 -9.18 15.86
CA VAL A 350 -11.11 -8.68 16.79
C VAL A 350 -12.49 -8.74 16.15
N THR A 351 -13.50 -9.14 16.91
CA THR A 351 -14.88 -9.23 16.44
C THR A 351 -15.51 -7.87 16.17
N ASN A 352 -14.99 -6.82 16.85
CA ASN A 352 -15.42 -5.45 16.71
C ASN A 352 -14.21 -4.59 16.29
N PRO A 353 -13.89 -4.49 15.00
CA PRO A 353 -12.83 -3.61 14.54
C PRO A 353 -13.16 -2.15 14.90
N PRO A 354 -12.18 -1.28 15.11
CA PRO A 354 -12.40 0.11 15.51
C PRO A 354 -12.98 0.99 14.39
N ILE A 355 -13.25 0.42 13.23
CA ILE A 355 -13.87 1.09 12.07
C ILE A 355 -15.30 0.59 11.95
N ASP A 356 -16.25 1.49 12.18
CA ASP A 356 -17.67 1.23 11.99
C ASP A 356 -18.06 1.32 10.49
N PRO A 357 -19.24 0.80 10.07
CA PRO A 357 -19.64 0.81 8.66
C PRO A 357 -19.75 2.20 8.04
N ILE A 358 -20.06 3.23 8.82
CA ILE A 358 -20.15 4.61 8.33
C ILE A 358 -18.75 5.18 8.06
N ARG A 359 -17.83 4.91 8.97
CA ARG A 359 -16.41 5.30 8.80
C ARG A 359 -15.74 4.50 7.70
N GLU A 360 -16.07 3.21 7.55
CA GLU A 360 -15.57 2.36 6.47
C GLU A 360 -15.85 2.96 5.09
N GLU A 361 -17.06 3.49 4.85
CA GLU A 361 -17.43 4.17 3.61
C GLU A 361 -16.50 5.37 3.29
N LEU A 362 -15.98 6.05 4.31
CA LEU A 362 -15.08 7.18 4.15
C LEU A 362 -13.63 6.76 3.94
N VAL A 363 -13.15 5.76 4.68
CA VAL A 363 -11.70 5.47 4.80
C VAL A 363 -11.23 4.30 3.96
N MET A 364 -12.15 3.44 3.49
CA MET A 364 -11.85 2.31 2.61
C MET A 364 -12.18 2.66 1.16
N SER A 365 -11.37 2.15 0.23
CA SER A 365 -11.60 2.27 -1.20
C SER A 365 -11.15 1.01 -1.90
N LEU A 366 -11.90 0.59 -2.92
CA LEU A 366 -11.53 -0.48 -3.83
C LEU A 366 -11.05 0.07 -5.18
N THR A 367 -10.92 1.39 -5.31
CA THR A 367 -10.42 2.02 -6.53
C THR A 367 -8.98 1.62 -6.79
N GLU A 368 -8.71 1.18 -8.01
CA GLU A 368 -7.39 0.79 -8.47
C GLU A 368 -6.98 1.57 -9.72
N TYR A 369 -5.67 1.81 -9.86
CA TYR A 369 -5.07 2.38 -11.06
C TYR A 369 -4.12 1.36 -11.66
N ILE A 370 -4.43 0.89 -12.86
CA ILE A 370 -3.64 -0.13 -13.53
C ILE A 370 -2.99 0.40 -14.80
N GLY A 371 -1.76 -0.03 -15.06
CA GLY A 371 -0.97 0.39 -16.22
C GLY A 371 0.52 0.30 -15.95
N ALA A 372 1.31 0.86 -16.84
CA ALA A 372 2.76 0.92 -16.68
C ALA A 372 3.13 2.15 -15.84
N VAL A 373 3.42 1.94 -14.58
CA VAL A 373 3.90 3.00 -13.66
C VAL A 373 5.42 3.03 -13.58
N GLY A 374 6.14 2.34 -14.45
CA GLY A 374 7.61 2.21 -14.42
C GLY A 374 8.40 3.51 -14.38
N MET A 375 7.87 4.53 -13.73
CA MET A 375 8.38 5.88 -13.72
C MET A 375 8.88 6.27 -12.35
N ASN A 376 9.86 7.14 -12.36
CA ASN A 376 10.52 7.63 -11.17
C ASN A 376 9.56 8.53 -10.34
N ILE A 377 9.15 8.06 -9.17
CA ILE A 377 8.27 8.79 -8.25
C ILE A 377 8.86 10.12 -7.75
N LEU A 378 10.17 10.31 -7.86
CA LEU A 378 10.87 11.51 -7.43
C LEU A 378 10.78 12.65 -8.45
N THR A 379 10.32 12.38 -9.67
CA THR A 379 10.21 13.35 -10.74
C THR A 379 8.76 13.43 -11.22
N PRO A 380 7.90 14.26 -10.59
CA PRO A 380 6.50 14.40 -10.97
C PRO A 380 6.32 14.75 -12.46
N SER A 381 5.46 13.97 -13.13
CA SER A 381 5.20 14.10 -14.57
C SER A 381 3.75 13.74 -14.90
N GLU A 382 3.20 14.38 -15.93
CA GLU A 382 1.88 14.04 -16.47
C GLU A 382 1.79 12.61 -17.00
N SER A 383 2.92 12.04 -17.43
CA SER A 383 2.97 10.67 -17.95
C SER A 383 2.62 9.62 -16.91
N HIS A 384 2.79 9.90 -15.60
CA HIS A 384 2.35 9.03 -14.51
C HIS A 384 0.83 8.83 -14.49
N CYS A 385 0.06 9.82 -14.98
CA CYS A 385 -1.39 9.76 -15.03
C CYS A 385 -1.93 8.89 -16.18
N LYS A 386 -1.05 8.35 -17.05
CA LYS A 386 -1.45 7.45 -18.14
C LYS A 386 -1.78 6.07 -17.59
N MET A 387 -2.94 5.96 -16.95
CA MET A 387 -3.43 4.79 -16.24
C MET A 387 -4.89 4.51 -16.57
N VAL A 388 -5.31 3.27 -16.44
CA VAL A 388 -6.73 2.91 -16.42
C VAL A 388 -7.20 2.86 -14.97
N ARG A 389 -8.23 3.64 -14.64
CA ARG A 389 -8.89 3.62 -13.34
C ARG A 389 -9.98 2.56 -13.33
N LEU A 390 -9.98 1.74 -12.31
CA LEU A 390 -11.00 0.76 -11.99
C LEU A 390 -11.75 1.20 -10.74
N ASN A 391 -13.06 1.08 -10.72
CA ASN A 391 -13.86 1.35 -9.51
C ASN A 391 -13.63 0.29 -8.42
N HIS A 392 -13.27 -0.93 -8.83
CA HIS A 392 -12.91 -2.04 -7.96
C HIS A 392 -12.05 -3.06 -8.73
N PRO A 393 -11.26 -3.90 -8.05
CA PRO A 393 -10.32 -4.81 -8.71
C PRO A 393 -10.97 -6.04 -9.36
N ILE A 394 -12.29 -6.25 -9.20
CA ILE A 394 -13.01 -7.38 -9.80
C ILE A 394 -13.57 -6.94 -11.15
N LEU A 395 -13.09 -7.54 -12.22
CA LEU A 395 -13.51 -7.26 -13.59
C LEU A 395 -14.59 -8.23 -14.04
N SER A 396 -15.66 -7.70 -14.62
CA SER A 396 -16.59 -8.50 -15.40
C SER A 396 -15.93 -9.05 -16.67
N ASN A 397 -16.53 -10.08 -17.30
CA ASN A 397 -16.02 -10.60 -18.56
C ASN A 397 -15.97 -9.52 -19.66
N ALA A 398 -16.93 -8.58 -19.67
CA ALA A 398 -16.95 -7.47 -20.60
C ALA A 398 -15.81 -6.47 -20.35
N GLN A 399 -15.55 -6.12 -19.09
CA GLN A 399 -14.44 -5.23 -18.73
C GLN A 399 -13.08 -5.86 -19.03
N LEU A 400 -12.91 -7.17 -18.77
CA LEU A 400 -11.69 -7.88 -19.16
C LEU A 400 -11.51 -7.90 -20.68
N ASP A 401 -12.58 -8.14 -21.47
CA ASP A 401 -12.49 -8.08 -22.94
C ASP A 401 -12.08 -6.69 -23.43
N ILE A 402 -12.62 -5.63 -22.84
CA ILE A 402 -12.20 -4.25 -23.13
C ILE A 402 -10.70 -4.07 -22.87
N LEU A 403 -10.21 -4.54 -21.71
CA LEU A 403 -8.81 -4.43 -21.34
C LEU A 403 -7.89 -5.25 -22.25
N CYS A 404 -8.31 -6.47 -22.64
CA CYS A 404 -7.57 -7.32 -23.57
C CYS A 404 -7.46 -6.72 -24.97
N ASN A 405 -8.43 -5.94 -25.39
CA ASN A 405 -8.51 -5.34 -26.72
C ASN A 405 -8.21 -3.82 -26.71
N ILE A 406 -7.70 -3.29 -25.61
CA ILE A 406 -7.42 -1.86 -25.48
C ILE A 406 -6.38 -1.41 -26.50
N ARG A 407 -6.73 -0.40 -27.29
CA ARG A 407 -5.83 0.22 -28.30
C ARG A 407 -5.66 1.72 -28.07
N TYR A 408 -6.18 2.20 -26.96
CA TYR A 408 -6.17 3.61 -26.63
C TYR A 408 -4.82 4.05 -26.07
N LYS A 409 -4.32 5.19 -26.47
CA LYS A 409 -3.05 5.80 -26.01
C LYS A 409 -1.82 4.85 -26.04
N GLY A 410 -1.84 3.82 -26.92
CA GLY A 410 -0.71 2.89 -27.09
C GLY A 410 -0.56 1.85 -25.99
N PHE A 411 -1.59 1.59 -25.21
CA PHE A 411 -1.61 0.45 -24.29
C PHE A 411 -1.54 -0.88 -25.04
N LYS A 412 -0.83 -1.84 -24.45
CA LYS A 412 -0.68 -3.20 -24.96
C LYS A 412 -1.06 -4.20 -23.88
N THR A 413 -1.82 -5.21 -24.26
CA THR A 413 -2.19 -6.34 -23.41
C THR A 413 -1.70 -7.63 -24.03
N VAL A 414 -1.21 -8.54 -23.20
CA VAL A 414 -0.91 -9.94 -23.57
C VAL A 414 -1.65 -10.87 -22.63
N LYS A 415 -2.15 -11.99 -23.16
CA LYS A 415 -2.75 -13.06 -22.38
C LYS A 415 -1.79 -14.24 -22.38
N LEU A 416 -1.36 -14.67 -21.18
CA LEU A 416 -0.47 -15.79 -20.95
C LEU A 416 -1.25 -16.95 -20.32
N PRO A 417 -1.15 -18.18 -20.88
CA PRO A 417 -1.87 -19.32 -20.35
C PRO A 417 -1.25 -19.81 -19.03
N LEU A 418 -2.11 -20.08 -18.04
CA LEU A 418 -1.76 -20.74 -16.79
C LEU A 418 -2.01 -22.25 -16.91
N LEU A 419 -1.28 -22.91 -17.81
CA LEU A 419 -1.48 -24.30 -18.14
C LEU A 419 -0.18 -25.09 -18.12
N PHE A 420 -0.27 -26.37 -17.74
CA PHE A 420 0.83 -27.32 -17.86
C PHE A 420 0.32 -28.68 -18.35
N GLU A 421 1.18 -29.44 -19.03
CA GLU A 421 0.87 -30.78 -19.53
C GLU A 421 0.71 -31.78 -18.37
N VAL A 422 -0.45 -32.42 -18.26
CA VAL A 422 -0.79 -33.34 -17.18
C VAL A 422 0.14 -34.55 -17.15
N GLU A 423 0.50 -35.10 -18.33
CA GLU A 423 1.38 -36.27 -18.43
C GLU A 423 2.77 -36.06 -17.84
N LYS A 424 3.26 -34.83 -17.86
CA LYS A 424 4.57 -34.46 -17.28
C LYS A 424 4.54 -34.31 -15.75
N GLY A 425 3.35 -34.32 -15.14
CA GLY A 425 3.16 -34.21 -13.70
C GLY A 425 3.90 -33.02 -13.07
N ARG A 426 4.59 -33.25 -11.95
CA ARG A 426 5.33 -32.20 -11.21
C ARG A 426 6.39 -31.49 -12.05
N ALA A 427 7.09 -32.21 -12.92
CA ALA A 427 8.12 -31.62 -13.78
C ALA A 427 7.49 -30.66 -14.78
N GLY A 428 6.35 -31.04 -15.39
CA GLY A 428 5.62 -30.16 -16.30
C GLY A 428 5.11 -28.89 -15.64
N LEU A 429 4.62 -28.96 -14.41
CA LEU A 429 4.22 -27.76 -13.64
C LEU A 429 5.43 -26.82 -13.42
N GLN A 430 6.59 -27.36 -13.06
CA GLN A 430 7.79 -26.56 -12.79
C GLN A 430 8.33 -25.92 -14.09
N GLU A 431 8.37 -26.66 -15.20
CA GLU A 431 8.75 -26.16 -16.52
C GLU A 431 7.82 -25.04 -16.98
N ALA A 432 6.51 -25.25 -16.87
CA ALA A 432 5.50 -24.29 -17.28
C ALA A 432 5.57 -22.99 -16.45
N LEU A 433 5.79 -23.11 -15.13
CA LEU A 433 5.93 -21.94 -14.25
C LEU A 433 7.18 -21.13 -14.59
N THR A 434 8.31 -21.81 -14.88
CA THR A 434 9.55 -21.15 -15.31
C THR A 434 9.37 -20.45 -16.66
N ALA A 435 8.71 -21.10 -17.62
CA ALA A 435 8.40 -20.52 -18.91
C ALA A 435 7.46 -19.31 -18.80
N LEU A 436 6.45 -19.38 -17.94
CA LEU A 436 5.52 -18.28 -17.66
C LEU A 436 6.24 -17.04 -17.14
N CYS A 437 7.15 -17.21 -16.18
CA CYS A 437 7.96 -16.11 -15.64
C CYS A 437 8.80 -15.43 -16.75
N LYS A 438 9.44 -16.23 -17.60
CA LYS A 438 10.24 -15.73 -18.72
C LYS A 438 9.36 -14.99 -19.76
N GLN A 439 8.22 -15.55 -20.14
CA GLN A 439 7.28 -14.90 -21.08
C GLN A 439 6.76 -13.58 -20.51
N ALA A 440 6.49 -13.51 -19.21
CA ALA A 440 6.10 -12.27 -18.56
C ALA A 440 7.22 -11.22 -18.64
N GLU A 441 8.46 -11.60 -18.37
CA GLU A 441 9.61 -10.72 -18.47
C GLU A 441 9.84 -10.20 -19.89
N GLU A 442 9.75 -11.07 -20.90
CA GLU A 442 9.86 -10.72 -22.33
C GLU A 442 8.74 -9.75 -22.73
N SER A 443 7.50 -10.02 -22.31
CA SER A 443 6.35 -9.15 -22.57
C SER A 443 6.56 -7.74 -22.01
N VAL A 444 7.08 -7.60 -20.78
CA VAL A 444 7.40 -6.28 -20.21
C VAL A 444 8.47 -5.58 -21.04
N SER A 445 9.49 -6.30 -21.54
CA SER A 445 10.54 -5.73 -22.38
C SER A 445 10.01 -5.22 -23.72
N GLU A 446 8.91 -5.79 -24.22
CA GLU A 446 8.18 -5.36 -25.44
C GLU A 446 7.21 -4.20 -25.18
N GLY A 447 7.16 -3.71 -23.93
CA GLY A 447 6.32 -2.59 -23.53
C GLY A 447 4.85 -2.96 -23.30
N VAL A 448 4.57 -4.19 -22.86
CA VAL A 448 3.23 -4.64 -22.49
C VAL A 448 2.84 -4.02 -21.15
N ASN A 449 1.67 -3.38 -21.10
CA ASN A 449 1.15 -2.69 -19.93
C ASN A 449 0.31 -3.60 -19.03
N TYR A 450 -0.37 -4.59 -19.62
CA TYR A 450 -1.26 -5.52 -18.93
C TYR A 450 -0.92 -6.96 -19.30
N ILE A 451 -0.53 -7.76 -18.33
CA ILE A 451 -0.35 -9.20 -18.49
C ILE A 451 -1.55 -9.89 -17.86
N VAL A 452 -2.36 -10.57 -18.68
CA VAL A 452 -3.50 -11.37 -18.23
C VAL A 452 -3.05 -12.81 -18.07
N LEU A 453 -3.04 -13.30 -16.86
CA LEU A 453 -2.76 -14.69 -16.50
C LEU A 453 -4.08 -15.47 -16.52
N SER A 454 -4.22 -16.46 -17.40
CA SER A 454 -5.52 -17.11 -17.65
C SER A 454 -5.45 -18.63 -17.62
N ASP A 455 -6.36 -19.25 -16.87
CA ASP A 455 -6.58 -20.70 -16.83
C ASP A 455 -7.80 -21.15 -17.65
N ARG A 456 -8.35 -20.29 -18.49
CA ARG A 456 -9.63 -20.54 -19.21
C ARG A 456 -9.59 -21.76 -20.13
N ASP A 457 -8.44 -22.09 -20.69
CA ASP A 457 -8.30 -23.09 -21.75
C ASP A 457 -7.88 -24.47 -21.19
N VAL A 458 -8.25 -24.79 -19.97
CA VAL A 458 -8.02 -26.13 -19.39
C VAL A 458 -8.76 -27.21 -20.18
N ASP A 459 -8.07 -28.34 -20.43
CA ASP A 459 -8.61 -29.47 -21.18
C ASP A 459 -8.17 -30.82 -20.55
N ALA A 460 -8.37 -31.93 -21.26
CA ALA A 460 -8.00 -33.25 -20.76
C ALA A 460 -6.48 -33.50 -20.69
N THR A 461 -5.68 -32.71 -21.39
CA THR A 461 -4.22 -32.82 -21.50
C THR A 461 -3.48 -31.71 -20.77
N HIS A 462 -4.16 -30.60 -20.49
CA HIS A 462 -3.59 -29.42 -19.83
C HIS A 462 -4.38 -29.05 -18.58
N ALA A 463 -3.72 -29.12 -17.43
CA ALA A 463 -4.27 -28.67 -16.15
C ALA A 463 -3.86 -27.22 -15.85
N ALA A 464 -4.67 -26.55 -15.02
CA ALA A 464 -4.35 -25.20 -14.57
C ALA A 464 -3.17 -25.19 -13.60
N ILE A 465 -2.22 -24.26 -13.80
CA ILE A 465 -1.29 -23.86 -12.75
C ILE A 465 -2.11 -23.12 -11.68
N PRO A 466 -2.01 -23.47 -10.38
CA PRO A 466 -2.72 -22.75 -9.34
C PRO A 466 -2.48 -21.24 -9.44
N SER A 467 -3.56 -20.48 -9.57
CA SER A 467 -3.48 -19.04 -9.94
C SER A 467 -2.68 -18.22 -8.91
N LEU A 468 -2.81 -18.54 -7.62
CA LEU A 468 -2.04 -17.88 -6.56
C LEU A 468 -0.53 -18.18 -6.68
N LEU A 469 -0.14 -19.41 -7.04
CA LEU A 469 1.25 -19.77 -7.28
C LEU A 469 1.82 -19.02 -8.49
N ALA A 470 1.07 -18.97 -9.58
CA ALA A 470 1.47 -18.28 -10.80
C ALA A 470 1.67 -16.78 -10.58
N VAL A 471 0.71 -16.12 -9.92
CA VAL A 471 0.81 -14.68 -9.61
C VAL A 471 2.04 -14.41 -8.75
N SER A 472 2.21 -15.16 -7.67
CA SER A 472 3.37 -15.00 -6.77
C SER A 472 4.70 -15.19 -7.52
N ALA A 473 4.81 -16.24 -8.35
CA ALA A 473 6.03 -16.52 -9.11
C ALA A 473 6.35 -15.40 -10.10
N VAL A 474 5.38 -14.96 -10.90
CA VAL A 474 5.56 -13.88 -11.88
C VAL A 474 5.87 -12.55 -11.16
N HIS A 475 5.16 -12.23 -10.08
CA HIS A 475 5.38 -11.02 -9.29
C HIS A 475 6.81 -10.94 -8.77
N HIS A 476 7.28 -11.98 -8.07
CA HIS A 476 8.63 -12.00 -7.51
C HIS A 476 9.72 -12.09 -8.58
N HIS A 477 9.49 -12.84 -9.67
CA HIS A 477 10.41 -12.85 -10.79
C HIS A 477 10.58 -11.44 -11.38
N LEU A 478 9.49 -10.73 -11.64
CA LEU A 478 9.55 -9.37 -12.17
C LEU A 478 10.20 -8.36 -11.19
N ILE A 479 10.08 -8.56 -9.87
CA ILE A 479 10.84 -7.80 -8.87
C ILE A 479 12.34 -8.09 -9.02
N SER A 480 12.74 -9.36 -9.04
CA SER A 480 14.15 -9.76 -9.10
C SER A 480 14.87 -9.23 -10.35
N VAL A 481 14.17 -9.09 -11.47
CA VAL A 481 14.71 -8.51 -12.72
C VAL A 481 14.42 -7.00 -12.87
N GLY A 482 13.84 -6.35 -11.85
CA GLY A 482 13.59 -4.90 -11.81
C GLY A 482 12.52 -4.40 -12.78
N LYS A 483 11.54 -5.24 -13.14
CA LYS A 483 10.50 -4.91 -14.14
C LYS A 483 9.07 -4.86 -13.57
N ARG A 484 8.88 -5.18 -12.27
CA ARG A 484 7.53 -5.38 -11.70
C ARG A 484 6.60 -4.17 -11.84
N VAL A 485 7.10 -2.97 -11.62
CA VAL A 485 6.30 -1.73 -11.67
C VAL A 485 6.04 -1.21 -13.09
N GLN A 486 6.49 -1.93 -14.10
CA GLN A 486 6.28 -1.55 -15.51
C GLN A 486 5.05 -2.20 -16.13
N THR A 487 4.34 -3.07 -15.42
CA THR A 487 3.15 -3.77 -15.90
C THR A 487 2.16 -4.05 -14.78
N ALA A 488 0.87 -4.17 -15.11
CA ALA A 488 -0.14 -4.68 -14.22
C ALA A 488 -0.38 -6.18 -14.48
N LEU A 489 -0.57 -6.95 -13.41
CA LEU A 489 -0.93 -8.38 -13.48
C LEU A 489 -2.43 -8.52 -13.27
N VAL A 490 -3.12 -9.05 -14.25
CA VAL A 490 -4.57 -9.34 -14.21
C VAL A 490 -4.76 -10.85 -14.21
N VAL A 491 -5.61 -11.37 -13.35
CA VAL A 491 -5.85 -12.81 -13.21
C VAL A 491 -7.24 -13.16 -13.70
N GLU A 492 -7.32 -13.99 -14.73
CA GLU A 492 -8.56 -14.61 -15.21
C GLU A 492 -8.57 -16.08 -14.77
N SER A 493 -9.32 -16.39 -13.70
CA SER A 493 -9.27 -17.74 -13.12
C SER A 493 -10.63 -18.27 -12.69
N GLY A 494 -10.82 -19.59 -12.96
CA GLY A 494 -11.95 -20.35 -12.46
C GLY A 494 -11.86 -20.72 -10.98
N GLU A 495 -10.70 -20.61 -10.35
CA GLU A 495 -10.53 -20.91 -8.92
C GLU A 495 -11.17 -19.88 -7.99
N ILE A 496 -11.32 -18.62 -8.44
CA ILE A 496 -11.73 -17.49 -7.61
C ILE A 496 -13.23 -17.54 -7.34
N ARG A 497 -13.62 -17.68 -6.07
CA ARG A 497 -15.04 -17.74 -5.66
C ARG A 497 -15.35 -17.07 -4.34
N GLU A 498 -14.34 -16.72 -3.54
CA GLU A 498 -14.49 -16.12 -2.21
C GLU A 498 -13.67 -14.83 -2.08
N VAL A 499 -14.09 -13.96 -1.15
CA VAL A 499 -13.36 -12.73 -0.82
C VAL A 499 -11.92 -13.01 -0.40
N MET A 500 -11.69 -14.10 0.36
CA MET A 500 -10.35 -14.51 0.76
C MET A 500 -9.46 -14.87 -0.44
N HIS A 501 -9.99 -15.50 -1.49
CA HIS A 501 -9.24 -15.78 -2.71
C HIS A 501 -8.81 -14.50 -3.42
N ALA A 502 -9.73 -13.54 -3.52
CA ALA A 502 -9.43 -12.23 -4.09
C ALA A 502 -8.38 -11.47 -3.26
N ALA A 503 -8.54 -11.43 -1.94
CA ALA A 503 -7.60 -10.78 -1.03
C ALA A 503 -6.18 -11.36 -1.13
N LEU A 504 -6.05 -12.70 -1.21
CA LEU A 504 -4.75 -13.35 -1.37
C LEU A 504 -4.11 -13.03 -2.73
N LEU A 505 -4.87 -13.11 -3.83
CA LEU A 505 -4.32 -12.78 -5.15
C LEU A 505 -3.84 -11.33 -5.24
N LEU A 506 -4.61 -10.38 -4.72
CA LEU A 506 -4.20 -8.97 -4.65
C LEU A 506 -2.98 -8.81 -3.73
N GLY A 507 -2.97 -9.46 -2.57
CA GLY A 507 -1.85 -9.45 -1.62
C GLY A 507 -0.57 -10.06 -2.19
N PHE A 508 -0.65 -11.00 -3.14
CA PHE A 508 0.49 -11.58 -3.84
C PHE A 508 0.83 -10.91 -5.18
N GLY A 509 0.22 -9.76 -5.46
CA GLY A 509 0.64 -8.87 -6.53
C GLY A 509 -0.26 -8.80 -7.76
N ALA A 510 -1.46 -9.40 -7.74
CA ALA A 510 -2.45 -9.11 -8.78
C ALA A 510 -2.95 -7.67 -8.65
N SER A 511 -3.21 -7.02 -9.78
CA SER A 511 -3.80 -5.67 -9.83
C SER A 511 -5.32 -5.73 -10.07
N ALA A 512 -5.80 -6.77 -10.76
CA ALA A 512 -7.23 -6.98 -10.99
C ALA A 512 -7.52 -8.47 -11.26
N LEU A 513 -8.76 -8.87 -11.05
CA LEU A 513 -9.21 -10.26 -11.08
C LEU A 513 -10.48 -10.41 -11.93
N ASN A 514 -10.56 -11.49 -12.69
CA ASN A 514 -11.79 -11.91 -13.35
C ASN A 514 -12.18 -13.33 -12.92
N PRO A 515 -13.09 -13.49 -11.96
CA PRO A 515 -13.60 -14.78 -11.50
C PRO A 515 -14.66 -15.33 -12.48
N TYR A 516 -14.24 -15.70 -13.68
CA TYR A 516 -15.15 -15.93 -14.82
C TYR A 516 -16.20 -17.02 -14.62
N ILE A 517 -15.95 -18.04 -13.79
CA ILE A 517 -16.94 -19.07 -13.45
C ILE A 517 -17.96 -18.52 -12.45
N CYS A 518 -17.51 -17.87 -11.39
CA CYS A 518 -18.36 -17.26 -10.38
C CYS A 518 -19.28 -16.20 -11.00
N LEU A 519 -18.78 -15.36 -11.88
CA LEU A 519 -19.55 -14.30 -12.57
C LEU A 519 -20.68 -14.82 -13.48
N LEU A 520 -20.68 -16.09 -13.85
CA LEU A 520 -21.79 -16.64 -14.64
C LEU A 520 -23.10 -16.71 -13.84
N TYR A 521 -23.00 -16.93 -12.54
CA TYR A 521 -24.17 -16.89 -11.64
C TYR A 521 -24.52 -15.46 -11.21
N THR A 522 -23.50 -14.60 -11.03
CA THR A 522 -23.69 -13.25 -10.47
C THR A 522 -23.99 -12.18 -11.54
N SER A 523 -23.81 -12.49 -12.83
CA SER A 523 -24.23 -11.57 -13.91
C SER A 523 -25.75 -11.58 -14.03
N PRO A 524 -26.40 -10.38 -14.02
CA PRO A 524 -27.84 -10.32 -14.19
C PRO A 524 -28.22 -10.94 -15.53
N SER A 525 -29.11 -11.93 -15.50
CA SER A 525 -29.73 -12.50 -16.69
C SER A 525 -30.44 -11.39 -17.47
N PRO A 526 -30.53 -11.47 -18.80
CA PRO A 526 -31.38 -10.55 -19.56
C PRO A 526 -32.84 -10.47 -19.08
N ARG A 527 -33.32 -11.49 -18.33
CA ARG A 527 -34.64 -11.53 -17.69
C ARG A 527 -34.74 -10.65 -16.43
N ASP A 528 -33.62 -10.31 -15.78
CA ASP A 528 -33.60 -9.53 -14.53
C ASP A 528 -33.56 -8.01 -14.78
N ARG A 529 -33.35 -7.56 -16.05
CA ARG A 529 -33.41 -6.16 -16.44
C ARG A 529 -34.84 -5.59 -16.59
N THR A 530 -35.85 -6.40 -16.34
CA THR A 530 -37.27 -6.04 -16.47
C THR A 530 -38.04 -6.07 -15.14
N ARG A 531 -37.34 -5.98 -14.01
CA ARG A 531 -37.98 -5.76 -12.70
C ARG A 531 -37.49 -4.49 -12.03
#